data_68456fe44eb501d5a30fdcb6fb8d17b3
#
_entry.id   68456fe44eb501d5a30fdcb6fb8d17b3
#
_cell.length_a   1.000
_cell.length_b   1.000
_cell.length_c   1.000
_cell.angle_alpha   90.00
_cell.angle_beta   90.00
_cell.angle_gamma   90.00
#
_symmetry.space_group_name_H-M   'P 1'
#
loop_
_entity.id
_entity.type
_entity.pdbx_description
1 polymer ?
#
loop_
_entity_poly.entity_id
_entity_poly.type
_entity_poly.pdbx_seq_one_letter_code
_entity_poly.pdbx_strand_id
1 'polypeptide(L)'
;GHENAYFPLFIPKSFFSKEAHHVEGFAKECAVVTHYRLKNDPEGKGVVVDPDARLEEELIVRPTSETIIWNTYKNWIHSYRDLPILCNQWANVVRWEMRTRLFLRTAEFLWQEGHTAHATREEAVEEATKMIHVYRRFAEEWMSLPVVVGHKSPNERFAGAEDTLTIEALMQDGKALQSGTSHFLGQNFAKAFDVQFTNKEGKLEYVWATSWGVSTRLMGALIMAHSDNNGLVLPPALAPIQVVLVPIYKGEEQMKTIVAKLDAIAAELRARGMSVKVDARDNVRSGFKFAEYELKGVPVRLALGPRDLENGTIEQEVVPQEGLIDRVAALMDEIQQGIFDKARSFRDSMITPVDTWEDFVRTLDTKGGFVAAHWDGTVETEVAIKEATKATIRCIPLDAVDEEGACIYSGKPSHRRVLFARSY
;
A
#
# COMPACT_ATOMS: atom_id res chain seq x y z
N GLY A 1 -8.74 18.79 -0.74
CA GLY A 1 -7.99 20.06 -0.88
C GLY A 1 -6.49 19.85 -1.08
N HIS A 2 -6.02 18.58 -1.23
CA HIS A 2 -4.60 18.31 -1.50
C HIS A 2 -4.24 18.63 -2.93
N GLU A 3 -3.09 19.28 -3.10
CA GLU A 3 -2.53 19.61 -4.41
C GLU A 3 -1.37 18.68 -4.74
N ASN A 4 -1.28 18.27 -6.02
CA ASN A 4 -0.18 17.42 -6.47
C ASN A 4 1.04 18.28 -6.79
N ALA A 5 2.17 17.96 -6.18
CA ALA A 5 3.45 18.58 -6.43
C ALA A 5 4.52 17.51 -6.64
N TYR A 6 5.43 17.70 -7.60
CA TYR A 6 6.55 16.80 -7.84
C TYR A 6 7.86 17.47 -7.45
N PHE A 7 8.55 16.91 -6.47
CA PHE A 7 9.81 17.40 -5.96
C PHE A 7 11.02 16.72 -6.63
N PRO A 8 12.20 17.34 -6.63
CA PRO A 8 13.39 16.79 -7.26
C PRO A 8 13.78 15.41 -6.78
N LEU A 9 14.20 14.56 -7.72
CA LEU A 9 14.69 13.21 -7.45
C LEU A 9 16.03 13.22 -6.69
N PHE A 10 16.91 14.15 -7.07
CA PHE A 10 18.26 14.27 -6.50
C PHE A 10 18.27 15.28 -5.36
N ILE A 11 18.77 14.84 -4.20
CA ILE A 11 18.87 15.64 -2.99
C ILE A 11 20.35 15.93 -2.73
N PRO A 12 20.79 17.21 -2.62
CA PRO A 12 22.14 17.52 -2.22
C PRO A 12 22.49 16.89 -0.87
N LYS A 13 23.66 16.29 -0.75
CA LYS A 13 24.11 15.61 0.47
C LYS A 13 24.10 16.52 1.70
N SER A 14 24.38 17.81 1.50
CA SER A 14 24.33 18.83 2.56
C SER A 14 22.94 18.97 3.21
N PHE A 15 21.86 18.66 2.49
CA PHE A 15 20.51 18.73 3.06
C PHE A 15 20.29 17.62 4.10
N PHE A 16 20.80 16.42 3.86
CA PHE A 16 20.73 15.31 4.83
C PHE A 16 21.50 15.63 6.12
N SER A 17 22.57 16.41 6.03
CA SER A 17 23.36 16.77 7.20
C SER A 17 22.65 17.68 8.20
N LYS A 18 21.49 18.27 7.80
CA LYS A 18 20.68 19.13 8.69
C LYS A 18 19.85 18.35 9.68
N GLU A 19 19.59 17.05 9.41
CA GLU A 19 18.77 16.22 10.27
C GLU A 19 19.40 14.84 10.51
N ALA A 20 20.28 14.76 11.50
CA ALA A 20 21.05 13.56 11.81
C ALA A 20 20.19 12.33 12.19
N HIS A 21 19.07 12.53 12.90
CA HIS A 21 18.20 11.43 13.33
C HIS A 21 17.46 10.75 12.17
N HIS A 22 17.02 11.54 11.18
CA HIS A 22 16.39 11.01 9.96
C HIS A 22 17.42 10.22 9.13
N VAL A 23 18.65 10.72 9.06
CA VAL A 23 19.75 10.11 8.33
C VAL A 23 20.12 8.73 8.89
N GLU A 24 20.11 8.51 10.21
CA GLU A 24 20.44 7.22 10.82
C GLU A 24 19.50 6.09 10.31
N GLY A 25 18.24 6.39 10.02
CA GLY A 25 17.27 5.43 9.47
C GLY A 25 17.53 5.06 8.01
N PHE A 26 18.01 5.99 7.18
CA PHE A 26 18.11 5.84 5.72
C PHE A 26 19.54 5.84 5.16
N ALA A 27 20.53 6.31 5.92
CA ALA A 27 21.91 6.46 5.43
C ALA A 27 22.55 5.15 4.96
N LYS A 28 22.07 4.01 5.46
CA LYS A 28 22.62 2.69 5.13
C LYS A 28 22.13 2.13 3.78
N GLU A 29 21.10 2.72 3.19
CA GLU A 29 20.38 2.19 2.02
C GLU A 29 20.17 3.24 0.94
N CYS A 30 21.09 4.21 0.80
CA CYS A 30 21.02 5.26 -0.20
C CYS A 30 21.81 4.92 -1.47
N ALA A 31 21.29 5.34 -2.62
CA ALA A 31 22.06 5.44 -3.86
C ALA A 31 22.67 6.84 -3.95
N VAL A 32 23.99 6.91 -4.13
CA VAL A 32 24.75 8.17 -4.18
C VAL A 32 25.28 8.38 -5.59
N VAL A 33 24.97 9.54 -6.17
CA VAL A 33 25.49 9.97 -7.47
C VAL A 33 26.73 10.83 -7.25
N THR A 34 27.86 10.36 -7.78
CA THR A 34 29.16 10.97 -7.57
C THR A 34 29.74 11.64 -8.84
N HIS A 35 29.25 11.23 -10.02
CA HIS A 35 29.75 11.71 -11.33
C HIS A 35 28.55 11.96 -12.27
N TYR A 36 28.74 12.85 -13.25
CA TYR A 36 27.70 13.23 -14.21
C TYR A 36 27.99 12.80 -15.65
N ARG A 37 29.11 12.09 -15.92
CA ARG A 37 29.48 11.69 -17.28
C ARG A 37 30.19 10.33 -17.33
N LEU A 38 29.96 9.61 -18.43
CA LEU A 38 30.70 8.43 -18.82
C LEU A 38 31.64 8.78 -19.98
N LYS A 39 32.72 8.01 -20.14
CA LYS A 39 33.60 8.04 -21.29
C LYS A 39 33.91 6.64 -21.82
N ASN A 40 34.42 6.53 -23.05
CA ASN A 40 34.86 5.25 -23.57
C ASN A 40 36.02 4.72 -22.73
N ASP A 41 35.98 3.42 -22.45
CA ASP A 41 37.10 2.74 -21.81
C ASP A 41 38.34 2.78 -22.71
N PRO A 42 39.50 3.28 -22.26
CA PRO A 42 40.74 3.27 -23.02
C PRO A 42 41.16 1.86 -23.49
N GLU A 43 40.76 0.82 -22.76
CA GLU A 43 41.03 -0.58 -23.09
C GLU A 43 40.02 -1.18 -24.10
N GLY A 44 39.04 -0.41 -24.56
CA GLY A 44 38.06 -0.85 -25.55
C GLY A 44 36.95 -1.78 -25.01
N LYS A 45 36.80 -1.88 -23.70
CA LYS A 45 35.82 -2.76 -23.03
C LYS A 45 34.47 -2.10 -22.73
N GLY A 46 34.10 -1.04 -23.44
CA GLY A 46 32.82 -0.35 -23.28
C GLY A 46 32.96 1.07 -22.72
N VAL A 47 32.17 1.41 -21.68
CA VAL A 47 32.17 2.74 -21.03
C VAL A 47 32.56 2.65 -19.57
N VAL A 48 33.27 3.66 -19.10
CA VAL A 48 33.67 3.83 -17.71
C VAL A 48 33.23 5.18 -17.17
N VAL A 49 33.14 5.30 -15.87
CA VAL A 49 32.90 6.61 -15.22
C VAL A 49 34.07 7.53 -15.54
N ASP A 50 33.76 8.75 -16.02
CA ASP A 50 34.79 9.73 -16.29
C ASP A 50 35.26 10.37 -14.96
N PRO A 51 36.51 10.14 -14.52
CA PRO A 51 37.01 10.69 -13.27
C PRO A 51 37.05 12.22 -13.22
N ASP A 52 37.12 12.88 -14.38
CA ASP A 52 37.14 14.34 -14.49
C ASP A 52 35.73 14.97 -14.38
N ALA A 53 34.69 14.11 -14.35
CA ALA A 53 33.30 14.52 -14.26
C ALA A 53 32.71 14.30 -12.84
N ARG A 54 33.54 14.32 -11.81
CA ARG A 54 33.10 14.24 -10.41
C ARG A 54 32.28 15.47 -10.04
N LEU A 55 31.16 15.25 -9.34
CA LEU A 55 30.35 16.32 -8.78
C LEU A 55 31.11 17.03 -7.67
N GLU A 56 30.97 18.36 -7.58
CA GLU A 56 31.50 19.16 -6.45
C GLU A 56 30.82 18.76 -5.14
N GLU A 57 29.49 18.51 -5.18
CA GLU A 57 28.70 17.95 -4.10
C GLU A 57 27.99 16.70 -4.59
N GLU A 58 28.09 15.62 -3.82
CA GLU A 58 27.41 14.34 -4.09
C GLU A 58 25.91 14.52 -3.93
N LEU A 59 25.15 13.83 -4.79
CA LEU A 59 23.68 13.83 -4.76
C LEU A 59 23.18 12.49 -4.28
N ILE A 60 22.13 12.53 -3.46
CA ILE A 60 21.42 11.34 -3.01
C ILE A 60 20.19 11.15 -3.88
N VAL A 61 20.00 9.97 -4.45
CA VAL A 61 18.71 9.60 -5.04
C VAL A 61 17.72 9.43 -3.90
N ARG A 62 16.65 10.20 -3.87
CA ARG A 62 15.74 10.28 -2.70
C ARG A 62 15.29 8.91 -2.21
N PRO A 63 15.62 8.52 -0.97
CA PRO A 63 15.06 7.33 -0.32
C PRO A 63 13.71 7.61 0.34
N THR A 64 13.42 8.87 0.55
CA THR A 64 12.21 9.49 1.08
C THR A 64 12.26 10.99 0.79
N SER A 65 11.17 11.71 0.88
CA SER A 65 11.08 13.08 0.35
C SER A 65 11.06 14.19 1.41
N GLU A 66 11.01 13.85 2.71
CA GLU A 66 10.91 14.85 3.80
C GLU A 66 11.99 15.93 3.67
N THR A 67 13.23 15.52 3.50
CA THR A 67 14.39 16.42 3.44
C THR A 67 14.27 17.48 2.34
N ILE A 68 13.93 17.07 1.11
CA ILE A 68 13.80 18.01 -0.02
C ILE A 68 12.54 18.88 0.11
N ILE A 69 11.44 18.30 0.60
CA ILE A 69 10.17 18.99 0.77
C ILE A 69 10.28 20.05 1.86
N TRP A 70 10.85 19.71 3.03
CA TRP A 70 11.00 20.68 4.13
C TRP A 70 11.98 21.80 3.81
N ASN A 71 13.03 21.52 3.04
CA ASN A 71 13.89 22.57 2.52
C ASN A 71 13.16 23.52 1.54
N THR A 72 12.16 23.00 0.82
CA THR A 72 11.30 23.81 -0.07
C THR A 72 10.28 24.61 0.72
N TYR A 73 9.64 24.01 1.72
CA TYR A 73 8.64 24.69 2.57
C TYR A 73 9.18 25.89 3.32
N LYS A 74 10.46 25.88 3.64
CA LYS A 74 11.15 27.07 4.20
C LYS A 74 10.96 28.32 3.34
N ASN A 75 10.86 28.15 2.02
CA ASN A 75 10.69 29.25 1.08
C ASN A 75 9.23 29.57 0.75
N TRP A 76 8.30 28.66 1.10
CA TRP A 76 6.88 28.83 0.80
C TRP A 76 6.06 29.34 1.98
N ILE A 77 6.51 29.07 3.21
CA ILE A 77 5.78 29.39 4.43
C ILE A 77 6.41 30.60 5.11
N HIS A 78 5.64 31.68 5.25
CA HIS A 78 6.07 32.92 5.91
C HIS A 78 5.02 33.44 6.90
N SER A 79 3.74 33.16 6.66
CA SER A 79 2.65 33.64 7.49
C SER A 79 1.57 32.57 7.69
N TYR A 80 0.70 32.78 8.68
CA TYR A 80 -0.46 31.91 8.90
C TYR A 80 -1.41 31.80 7.70
N ARG A 81 -1.33 32.73 6.73
CA ARG A 81 -2.13 32.69 5.49
C ARG A 81 -1.64 31.67 4.49
N ASP A 82 -0.40 31.21 4.63
CA ASP A 82 0.20 30.18 3.78
C ASP A 82 -0.16 28.77 4.27
N LEU A 83 -0.84 28.65 5.41
CA LEU A 83 -1.22 27.40 6.06
C LEU A 83 -2.73 27.13 5.99
N PRO A 84 -3.17 25.86 5.89
CA PRO A 84 -2.30 24.69 5.78
C PRO A 84 -1.73 24.50 4.36
N ILE A 85 -0.51 23.94 4.26
CA ILE A 85 -0.02 23.38 3.00
C ILE A 85 -0.39 21.89 2.99
N LEU A 86 -1.09 21.46 1.93
CA LEU A 86 -1.56 20.08 1.75
C LEU A 86 -1.00 19.56 0.42
N CYS A 87 0.21 19.04 0.42
CA CYS A 87 0.85 18.50 -0.77
C CYS A 87 0.76 16.98 -0.84
N ASN A 88 0.53 16.51 -2.07
CA ASN A 88 0.60 15.10 -2.45
C ASN A 88 1.61 14.93 -3.58
N GLN A 89 2.33 13.83 -3.59
CA GLN A 89 3.28 13.48 -4.63
C GLN A 89 3.08 12.03 -5.07
N TRP A 90 2.97 11.82 -6.39
CA TRP A 90 3.12 10.51 -7.02
C TRP A 90 4.54 10.42 -7.55
N ALA A 91 5.35 9.54 -6.99
CA ALA A 91 6.78 9.52 -7.23
C ALA A 91 7.39 8.14 -7.05
N ASN A 92 8.66 8.01 -7.45
CA ASN A 92 9.51 6.90 -7.09
C ASN A 92 10.44 7.30 -5.93
N VAL A 93 10.93 6.31 -5.22
CA VAL A 93 12.05 6.40 -4.28
C VAL A 93 12.98 5.24 -4.48
N VAL A 94 14.25 5.41 -4.10
CA VAL A 94 15.29 4.38 -4.21
C VAL A 94 15.86 4.10 -2.83
N ARG A 95 15.70 2.86 -2.37
CA ARG A 95 16.34 2.32 -1.17
C ARG A 95 17.18 1.13 -1.58
N TRP A 96 18.48 1.15 -1.30
CA TRP A 96 19.41 0.12 -1.77
C TRP A 96 19.16 -1.20 -1.03
N GLU A 97 18.08 -1.90 -1.41
CA GLU A 97 17.67 -3.16 -0.79
C GLU A 97 18.53 -4.33 -1.27
N MET A 98 19.20 -4.99 -0.35
CA MET A 98 20.07 -6.13 -0.65
C MET A 98 19.29 -7.45 -0.81
N ARG A 99 18.08 -7.55 -0.27
CA ARG A 99 17.23 -8.76 -0.32
C ARG A 99 15.88 -8.41 -0.89
N THR A 100 15.82 -8.26 -2.20
CA THR A 100 14.59 -7.89 -2.90
C THR A 100 13.53 -8.99 -2.83
N ARG A 101 12.27 -8.57 -2.75
CA ARG A 101 11.07 -9.40 -2.90
C ARG A 101 10.10 -8.65 -3.77
N LEU A 102 9.57 -9.33 -4.81
CA LEU A 102 8.64 -8.74 -5.76
C LEU A 102 7.50 -8.00 -5.04
N PHE A 103 7.26 -6.76 -5.41
CA PHE A 103 6.32 -5.79 -4.81
C PHE A 103 6.56 -5.43 -3.35
N LEU A 104 7.07 -6.32 -2.52
CA LEU A 104 7.17 -6.11 -1.07
C LEU A 104 8.41 -5.32 -0.65
N ARG A 105 9.56 -5.65 -1.27
CA ARG A 105 10.86 -5.00 -1.06
C ARG A 105 11.60 -4.93 -2.38
N THR A 106 11.61 -3.77 -3.00
CA THR A 106 12.35 -3.49 -4.24
C THR A 106 13.29 -2.32 -4.01
N ALA A 107 14.39 -2.29 -4.75
CA ALA A 107 15.36 -1.21 -4.65
C ALA A 107 14.77 0.14 -5.09
N GLU A 108 13.92 0.11 -6.11
CA GLU A 108 13.07 1.23 -6.51
C GLU A 108 11.61 0.83 -6.38
N PHE A 109 10.77 1.73 -5.90
CA PHE A 109 9.33 1.53 -5.89
C PHE A 109 8.57 2.83 -6.12
N LEU A 110 7.39 2.69 -6.68
CA LEU A 110 6.43 3.78 -6.86
C LEU A 110 5.56 3.89 -5.62
N TRP A 111 5.26 5.10 -5.24
CA TRP A 111 4.38 5.37 -4.13
C TRP A 111 3.56 6.64 -4.32
N GLN A 112 2.59 6.80 -3.48
CA GLN A 112 1.92 8.04 -3.17
C GLN A 112 2.40 8.45 -1.79
N GLU A 113 2.83 9.68 -1.65
CA GLU A 113 3.17 10.27 -0.36
C GLU A 113 2.54 11.67 -0.23
N GLY A 114 2.13 12.00 0.97
CA GLY A 114 1.68 13.34 1.28
C GLY A 114 2.52 13.96 2.37
N HIS A 115 2.70 15.27 2.28
CA HIS A 115 3.44 16.05 3.25
C HIS A 115 2.67 17.33 3.50
N THR A 116 2.31 17.57 4.76
CA THR A 116 1.47 18.70 5.11
C THR A 116 2.09 19.54 6.22
N ALA A 117 1.79 20.83 6.20
CA ALA A 117 2.22 21.78 7.22
C ALA A 117 1.00 22.54 7.75
N HIS A 118 0.89 22.66 9.06
CA HIS A 118 -0.26 23.21 9.77
C HIS A 118 0.16 24.26 10.79
N ALA A 119 -0.77 25.14 11.13
CA ALA A 119 -0.55 26.18 12.15
C ALA A 119 -0.62 25.61 13.57
N THR A 120 -1.45 24.58 13.80
CA THR A 120 -1.65 24.00 15.12
C THR A 120 -1.37 22.50 15.16
N ARG A 121 -1.10 22.01 16.36
CA ARG A 121 -0.92 20.59 16.63
C ARG A 121 -2.17 19.79 16.30
N GLU A 122 -3.30 20.33 16.69
CA GLU A 122 -4.62 19.71 16.53
C GLU A 122 -4.94 19.48 15.04
N GLU A 123 -4.72 20.48 14.19
CA GLU A 123 -4.90 20.37 12.73
C GLU A 123 -4.01 19.27 12.12
N ALA A 124 -2.76 19.17 12.56
CA ALA A 124 -1.84 18.15 12.07
C ALA A 124 -2.23 16.74 12.53
N VAL A 125 -2.66 16.58 13.79
CA VAL A 125 -3.14 15.30 14.32
C VAL A 125 -4.43 14.86 13.58
N GLU A 126 -5.35 15.80 13.33
CA GLU A 126 -6.57 15.55 12.58
C GLU A 126 -6.24 15.05 11.16
N GLU A 127 -5.31 15.73 10.47
CA GLU A 127 -4.89 15.34 9.13
C GLU A 127 -4.22 13.95 9.11
N ALA A 128 -3.30 13.66 10.03
CA ALA A 128 -2.69 12.35 10.14
C ALA A 128 -3.73 11.24 10.38
N THR A 129 -4.71 11.49 11.25
CA THR A 129 -5.81 10.57 11.56
C THR A 129 -6.73 10.38 10.35
N LYS A 130 -7.10 11.44 9.68
CA LYS A 130 -7.92 11.41 8.46
C LYS A 130 -7.25 10.56 7.38
N MET A 131 -5.95 10.72 7.16
CA MET A 131 -5.26 10.03 6.08
C MET A 131 -5.08 8.53 6.33
N ILE A 132 -4.87 8.08 7.56
CA ILE A 132 -4.87 6.64 7.82
C ILE A 132 -6.25 6.01 7.57
N HIS A 133 -7.33 6.73 7.84
CA HIS A 133 -8.68 6.27 7.52
C HIS A 133 -8.98 6.28 6.01
N VAL A 134 -8.40 7.20 5.23
CA VAL A 134 -8.45 7.16 3.76
C VAL A 134 -7.77 5.89 3.25
N TYR A 135 -6.61 5.54 3.78
CA TYR A 135 -5.91 4.30 3.40
C TYR A 135 -6.66 3.05 3.84
N ARG A 136 -7.22 3.03 5.05
CA ARG A 136 -8.11 1.95 5.49
C ARG A 136 -9.26 1.76 4.51
N ARG A 137 -9.95 2.85 4.18
CA ARG A 137 -11.09 2.82 3.26
C ARG A 137 -10.70 2.29 1.88
N PHE A 138 -9.56 2.72 1.34
CA PHE A 138 -9.04 2.20 0.07
C PHE A 138 -8.74 0.69 0.17
N ALA A 139 -8.08 0.24 1.23
CA ALA A 139 -7.78 -1.17 1.44
C ALA A 139 -9.06 -2.02 1.57
N GLU A 140 -10.05 -1.57 2.35
CA GLU A 140 -11.25 -2.36 2.63
C GLU A 140 -12.28 -2.30 1.50
N GLU A 141 -12.59 -1.12 0.97
CA GLU A 141 -13.66 -0.94 -0.04
C GLU A 141 -13.20 -1.28 -1.46
N TRP A 142 -11.96 -0.93 -1.82
CA TRP A 142 -11.45 -1.14 -3.19
C TRP A 142 -10.65 -2.42 -3.33
N MET A 143 -9.74 -2.70 -2.39
CA MET A 143 -8.89 -3.88 -2.44
C MET A 143 -9.54 -5.10 -1.79
N SER A 144 -10.71 -4.98 -1.14
CA SER A 144 -11.32 -6.04 -0.31
C SER A 144 -10.35 -6.61 0.72
N LEU A 145 -9.40 -5.79 1.19
CA LEU A 145 -8.34 -6.17 2.11
C LEU A 145 -8.66 -5.67 3.52
N PRO A 146 -9.13 -6.52 4.43
CA PRO A 146 -9.43 -6.12 5.80
C PRO A 146 -8.13 -5.82 6.56
N VAL A 147 -8.06 -4.67 7.21
CA VAL A 147 -6.88 -4.20 7.94
C VAL A 147 -7.19 -3.92 9.41
N VAL A 148 -6.16 -3.96 10.25
CA VAL A 148 -6.20 -3.43 11.61
C VAL A 148 -5.55 -2.06 11.61
N VAL A 149 -6.24 -1.07 12.18
CA VAL A 149 -5.71 0.29 12.35
C VAL A 149 -5.19 0.45 13.77
N GLY A 150 -4.00 1.01 13.92
CA GLY A 150 -3.42 1.21 15.25
C GLY A 150 -2.22 2.15 15.24
N HIS A 151 -1.70 2.42 16.44
CA HIS A 151 -0.46 3.15 16.63
C HIS A 151 0.74 2.18 16.58
N LYS A 152 1.85 2.64 16.04
CA LYS A 152 3.14 1.96 16.19
C LYS A 152 3.70 2.15 17.60
N SER A 153 4.39 1.13 18.11
CA SER A 153 5.21 1.29 19.31
C SER A 153 6.29 2.36 19.10
N PRO A 154 6.80 3.00 20.14
CA PRO A 154 7.85 4.00 20.01
C PRO A 154 9.08 3.50 19.22
N ASN A 155 9.44 2.22 19.33
CA ASN A 155 10.57 1.61 18.65
C ASN A 155 10.31 1.30 17.14
N GLU A 156 9.05 1.15 16.75
CA GLU A 156 8.65 0.84 15.35
C GLU A 156 8.09 2.09 14.62
N ARG A 157 8.16 3.27 15.25
CA ARG A 157 7.76 4.54 14.62
C ARG A 157 8.71 4.94 13.51
N PHE A 158 8.21 5.76 12.60
CA PHE A 158 9.05 6.41 11.60
C PHE A 158 10.04 7.38 12.29
N ALA A 159 11.30 7.34 11.85
CA ALA A 159 12.34 8.22 12.38
C ALA A 159 11.96 9.70 12.20
N GLY A 160 11.91 10.45 13.29
CA GLY A 160 11.49 11.84 13.31
C GLY A 160 10.00 12.07 13.58
N ALA A 161 9.18 11.02 13.70
CA ALA A 161 7.77 11.14 14.06
C ALA A 161 7.55 11.11 15.59
N GLU A 162 6.65 11.96 16.08
CA GLU A 162 6.15 11.90 17.45
C GLU A 162 5.14 10.75 17.60
N ASP A 163 4.36 10.48 16.55
CA ASP A 163 3.44 9.35 16.49
C ASP A 163 3.31 8.80 15.07
N THR A 164 2.99 7.51 14.96
CA THR A 164 2.78 6.83 13.69
C THR A 164 1.55 5.95 13.76
N LEU A 165 0.57 6.25 12.93
CA LEU A 165 -0.57 5.40 12.64
C LEU A 165 -0.24 4.43 11.51
N THR A 166 -0.79 3.22 11.57
CA THR A 166 -0.57 2.17 10.55
C THR A 166 -1.85 1.44 10.22
N ILE A 167 -1.92 0.89 9.02
CA ILE A 167 -2.85 -0.18 8.66
C ILE A 167 -2.05 -1.47 8.45
N GLU A 168 -2.42 -2.52 9.17
CA GLU A 168 -1.77 -3.82 9.12
C GLU A 168 -2.71 -4.87 8.52
N ALA A 169 -2.27 -5.54 7.46
CA ALA A 169 -2.99 -6.65 6.85
C ALA A 169 -2.36 -7.99 7.22
N LEU A 170 -3.12 -9.07 7.07
CA LEU A 170 -2.65 -10.43 7.25
C LEU A 170 -2.69 -11.19 5.92
N MET A 171 -1.56 -11.76 5.52
CA MET A 171 -1.44 -12.54 4.30
C MET A 171 -1.83 -14.00 4.54
N GLN A 172 -2.15 -14.74 3.49
CA GLN A 172 -2.64 -16.15 3.58
C GLN A 172 -1.65 -17.10 4.25
N ASP A 173 -0.35 -16.77 4.28
CA ASP A 173 0.67 -17.55 4.99
C ASP A 173 0.77 -17.19 6.49
N GLY A 174 -0.13 -16.37 7.02
CA GLY A 174 -0.17 -15.97 8.41
C GLY A 174 0.86 -14.92 8.82
N LYS A 175 1.53 -14.26 7.86
CA LYS A 175 2.42 -13.14 8.18
C LYS A 175 1.72 -11.80 8.01
N ALA A 176 2.11 -10.85 8.87
CA ALA A 176 1.61 -9.50 8.80
C ALA A 176 2.33 -8.68 7.71
N LEU A 177 1.60 -7.76 7.10
CA LEU A 177 2.12 -6.80 6.15
C LEU A 177 1.64 -5.39 6.50
N GLN A 178 2.59 -4.49 6.77
CA GLN A 178 2.30 -3.06 6.87
C GLN A 178 1.88 -2.53 5.51
N SER A 179 0.64 -2.08 5.41
CA SER A 179 -0.02 -1.71 4.15
C SER A 179 -0.13 -0.21 3.92
N GLY A 180 0.13 0.60 4.93
CA GLY A 180 0.17 2.05 4.84
C GLY A 180 0.45 2.69 6.19
N THR A 181 1.00 3.90 6.19
CA THR A 181 1.31 4.65 7.41
C THR A 181 0.93 6.11 7.27
N SER A 182 0.64 6.72 8.40
CA SER A 182 0.43 8.16 8.54
C SER A 182 1.14 8.63 9.79
N HIS A 183 2.00 9.62 9.64
CA HIS A 183 2.92 10.09 10.67
C HIS A 183 2.52 11.49 11.12
N PHE A 184 2.37 11.67 12.42
CA PHE A 184 2.42 12.98 13.06
C PHE A 184 3.88 13.27 13.38
N LEU A 185 4.49 14.20 12.65
CA LEU A 185 5.92 14.53 12.75
C LEU A 185 6.20 15.58 13.84
N GLY A 186 5.16 16.13 14.47
CA GLY A 186 5.33 17.22 15.41
C GLY A 186 5.94 18.45 14.75
N GLN A 187 6.97 19.00 15.38
CA GLN A 187 7.75 20.13 14.87
C GLN A 187 9.20 19.75 14.52
N ASN A 188 9.54 18.47 14.50
CA ASN A 188 10.92 18.01 14.37
C ASN A 188 11.55 18.47 13.05
N PHE A 189 10.88 18.22 11.93
CA PHE A 189 11.34 18.67 10.61
C PHE A 189 11.29 20.20 10.46
N ALA A 190 10.25 20.84 11.00
CA ALA A 190 10.13 22.29 10.98
C ALA A 190 11.32 22.97 11.68
N LYS A 191 11.74 22.44 12.83
CA LYS A 191 12.91 22.93 13.57
C LYS A 191 14.23 22.64 12.84
N ALA A 192 14.40 21.43 12.29
CA ALA A 192 15.61 21.04 11.57
C ALA A 192 15.85 21.89 10.31
N PHE A 193 14.80 22.26 9.59
CA PHE A 193 14.87 23.08 8.38
C PHE A 193 14.52 24.56 8.62
N ASP A 194 14.25 24.96 9.87
CA ASP A 194 13.90 26.33 10.26
C ASP A 194 12.68 26.87 9.47
N VAL A 195 11.59 26.08 9.48
CA VAL A 195 10.32 26.41 8.81
C VAL A 195 9.38 27.05 9.82
N GLN A 196 9.28 28.38 9.78
CA GLN A 196 8.49 29.19 10.69
C GLN A 196 7.48 30.05 9.93
N PHE A 197 6.41 30.39 10.60
CA PHE A 197 5.39 31.31 10.11
C PHE A 197 5.11 32.42 11.15
N THR A 198 4.72 33.58 10.66
CA THR A 198 4.19 34.64 11.53
C THR A 198 2.72 34.38 11.81
N ASN A 199 2.35 34.17 13.07
CA ASN A 199 0.98 33.94 13.50
C ASN A 199 0.14 35.26 13.47
N LYS A 200 -1.15 35.18 13.83
CA LYS A 200 -2.07 36.33 13.81
C LYS A 200 -1.69 37.43 14.79
N GLU A 201 -0.94 37.11 15.83
CA GLU A 201 -0.43 38.03 16.85
C GLU A 201 0.95 38.64 16.48
N GLY A 202 1.47 38.30 15.30
CA GLY A 202 2.78 38.82 14.82
C GLY A 202 3.98 38.08 15.41
N LYS A 203 3.79 36.90 16.03
CA LYS A 203 4.88 36.09 16.60
C LYS A 203 5.30 34.99 15.62
N LEU A 204 6.59 34.66 15.63
CA LEU A 204 7.15 33.53 14.87
C LEU A 204 6.90 32.22 15.64
N GLU A 205 6.39 31.24 14.92
CA GLU A 205 6.13 29.89 15.42
C GLU A 205 6.58 28.84 14.39
N TYR A 206 7.04 27.68 14.85
CA TYR A 206 7.30 26.53 13.98
C TYR A 206 5.99 25.88 13.56
N VAL A 207 5.90 25.46 12.31
CA VAL A 207 4.74 24.72 11.81
C VAL A 207 4.69 23.31 12.39
N TRP A 208 3.50 22.73 12.38
CA TRP A 208 3.25 21.33 12.72
C TRP A 208 3.14 20.49 11.44
N ALA A 209 3.69 19.30 11.46
CA ALA A 209 3.96 18.51 10.27
C ALA A 209 3.30 17.15 10.28
N THR A 210 2.85 16.70 9.10
CA THR A 210 2.51 15.29 8.86
C THR A 210 3.19 14.77 7.60
N SER A 211 3.40 13.45 7.56
CA SER A 211 3.65 12.72 6.31
C SER A 211 2.89 11.40 6.30
N TRP A 212 2.48 10.96 5.14
CA TRP A 212 1.72 9.72 4.99
C TRP A 212 1.91 9.12 3.60
N GLY A 213 1.83 7.78 3.50
CA GLY A 213 2.13 7.13 2.23
C GLY A 213 1.67 5.70 2.12
N VAL A 214 1.44 5.30 0.85
CA VAL A 214 1.24 3.93 0.39
C VAL A 214 2.05 3.70 -0.88
N SER A 215 2.49 2.48 -1.10
CA SER A 215 3.35 2.13 -2.23
C SER A 215 2.78 0.98 -3.05
N THR A 216 3.46 0.64 -4.13
CA THR A 216 3.19 -0.57 -4.94
C THR A 216 3.27 -1.88 -4.16
N ARG A 217 3.72 -1.85 -2.89
CA ARG A 217 3.55 -2.97 -1.94
C ARG A 217 2.10 -3.43 -1.84
N LEU A 218 1.13 -2.52 -2.00
CA LEU A 218 -0.30 -2.86 -1.99
C LEU A 218 -0.68 -3.83 -3.12
N MET A 219 0.01 -3.83 -4.27
CA MET A 219 -0.20 -4.84 -5.32
C MET A 219 0.19 -6.23 -4.81
N GLY A 220 1.33 -6.34 -4.11
CA GLY A 220 1.73 -7.58 -3.45
C GLY A 220 0.73 -8.01 -2.37
N ALA A 221 0.24 -7.07 -1.57
CA ALA A 221 -0.80 -7.34 -0.56
C ALA A 221 -2.07 -7.93 -1.20
N LEU A 222 -2.56 -7.32 -2.27
CA LEU A 222 -3.73 -7.78 -3.02
C LEU A 222 -3.58 -9.22 -3.51
N ILE A 223 -2.44 -9.51 -4.18
CA ILE A 223 -2.13 -10.84 -4.71
C ILE A 223 -2.04 -11.87 -3.58
N MET A 224 -1.30 -11.56 -2.52
CA MET A 224 -1.05 -12.48 -1.42
C MET A 224 -2.26 -12.71 -0.51
N ALA A 225 -3.20 -11.76 -0.47
CA ALA A 225 -4.41 -11.90 0.32
C ALA A 225 -5.51 -12.71 -0.39
N HIS A 226 -5.60 -12.64 -1.73
CA HIS A 226 -6.76 -13.14 -2.45
C HIS A 226 -6.46 -14.23 -3.48
N SER A 227 -5.30 -14.16 -4.15
CA SER A 227 -4.97 -15.05 -5.27
C SER A 227 -4.65 -16.48 -4.82
N ASP A 228 -4.79 -17.43 -5.73
CA ASP A 228 -4.54 -18.85 -5.51
C ASP A 228 -3.64 -19.45 -6.61
N ASN A 229 -3.55 -20.77 -6.65
CA ASN A 229 -2.72 -21.48 -7.64
C ASN A 229 -3.29 -21.46 -9.06
N ASN A 230 -4.55 -21.04 -9.26
CA ASN A 230 -5.19 -20.94 -10.58
C ASN A 230 -4.91 -19.58 -11.24
N GLY A 231 -4.62 -18.57 -10.43
CA GLY A 231 -4.29 -17.23 -10.91
C GLY A 231 -4.64 -16.11 -9.93
N LEU A 232 -4.76 -14.91 -10.49
CA LEU A 232 -5.17 -13.73 -9.73
C LEU A 232 -6.65 -13.84 -9.34
N VAL A 233 -6.96 -13.39 -8.13
CA VAL A 233 -8.32 -13.09 -7.68
C VAL A 233 -8.39 -11.60 -7.42
N LEU A 234 -9.06 -10.86 -8.31
CA LEU A 234 -9.13 -9.42 -8.25
C LEU A 234 -10.52 -8.96 -7.80
N PRO A 235 -10.61 -8.09 -6.80
CA PRO A 235 -11.85 -7.40 -6.49
C PRO A 235 -12.35 -6.61 -7.73
N PRO A 236 -13.63 -6.69 -8.07
CA PRO A 236 -14.19 -6.00 -9.24
C PRO A 236 -13.85 -4.50 -9.30
N ALA A 237 -13.81 -3.80 -8.16
CA ALA A 237 -13.46 -2.39 -8.08
C ALA A 237 -12.05 -2.05 -8.61
N LEU A 238 -11.11 -3.01 -8.60
CA LEU A 238 -9.72 -2.86 -9.07
C LEU A 238 -9.41 -3.65 -10.34
N ALA A 239 -10.30 -4.52 -10.80
CA ALA A 239 -10.05 -5.34 -11.97
C ALA A 239 -9.96 -4.48 -13.25
N PRO A 240 -8.82 -4.52 -13.99
CA PRO A 240 -8.68 -3.76 -15.24
C PRO A 240 -9.69 -4.18 -16.31
N ILE A 241 -10.09 -5.46 -16.27
CA ILE A 241 -11.18 -6.03 -17.07
C ILE A 241 -12.14 -6.66 -16.07
N GLN A 242 -13.32 -6.09 -15.95
CA GLN A 242 -14.35 -6.61 -15.03
C GLN A 242 -15.17 -7.71 -15.68
N VAL A 243 -15.47 -7.58 -16.94
CA VAL A 243 -16.21 -8.58 -17.72
C VAL A 243 -15.46 -8.91 -19.00
N VAL A 244 -15.26 -10.19 -19.27
CA VAL A 244 -14.82 -10.64 -20.59
C VAL A 244 -15.93 -11.41 -21.29
N LEU A 245 -16.17 -11.07 -22.55
CA LEU A 245 -17.13 -11.71 -23.42
C LEU A 245 -16.39 -12.56 -24.45
N VAL A 246 -16.68 -13.87 -24.49
CA VAL A 246 -15.99 -14.80 -25.36
C VAL A 246 -16.97 -15.48 -26.33
N PRO A 247 -16.82 -15.25 -27.65
CA PRO A 247 -17.64 -15.91 -28.65
C PRO A 247 -17.20 -17.38 -28.83
N ILE A 248 -18.18 -18.28 -28.92
CA ILE A 248 -18.00 -19.67 -29.27
C ILE A 248 -18.68 -19.90 -30.62
N TYR A 249 -17.93 -20.25 -31.66
CA TYR A 249 -18.46 -20.35 -33.03
C TYR A 249 -17.75 -21.42 -33.87
N LYS A 250 -18.43 -21.83 -34.94
CA LYS A 250 -17.85 -22.64 -36.03
C LYS A 250 -18.05 -21.88 -37.33
N GLY A 251 -16.96 -21.33 -37.85
CA GLY A 251 -16.98 -20.59 -39.12
C GLY A 251 -17.31 -19.09 -39.00
N GLU A 252 -17.05 -18.38 -40.09
CA GLU A 252 -17.02 -16.92 -40.13
C GLU A 252 -18.40 -16.26 -39.98
N GLU A 253 -19.46 -16.88 -40.55
CA GLU A 253 -20.83 -16.31 -40.44
C GLU A 253 -21.36 -16.34 -39.00
N GLN A 254 -21.19 -17.48 -38.32
CA GLN A 254 -21.56 -17.56 -36.89
C GLN A 254 -20.76 -16.56 -36.06
N MET A 255 -19.45 -16.42 -36.33
CA MET A 255 -18.60 -15.46 -35.66
C MET A 255 -19.18 -14.04 -35.76
N LYS A 256 -19.52 -13.59 -36.98
CA LYS A 256 -20.04 -12.24 -37.21
C LYS A 256 -21.34 -11.98 -36.40
N THR A 257 -22.26 -12.94 -36.41
CA THR A 257 -23.54 -12.82 -35.70
C THR A 257 -23.33 -12.80 -34.18
N ILE A 258 -22.52 -13.70 -33.65
CA ILE A 258 -22.26 -13.80 -32.20
C ILE A 258 -21.49 -12.59 -31.70
N VAL A 259 -20.44 -12.14 -32.41
CA VAL A 259 -19.66 -10.96 -32.03
C VAL A 259 -20.54 -9.71 -32.03
N ALA A 260 -21.39 -9.52 -33.05
CA ALA A 260 -22.32 -8.38 -33.07
C ALA A 260 -23.26 -8.35 -31.84
N LYS A 261 -23.74 -9.52 -31.39
CA LYS A 261 -24.56 -9.62 -30.17
C LYS A 261 -23.74 -9.34 -28.91
N LEU A 262 -22.50 -9.87 -28.81
CA LEU A 262 -21.59 -9.58 -27.69
C LEU A 262 -21.19 -8.11 -27.64
N ASP A 263 -20.98 -7.45 -28.78
CA ASP A 263 -20.68 -6.02 -28.83
C ASP A 263 -21.86 -5.17 -28.33
N ALA A 264 -23.10 -5.57 -28.62
CA ALA A 264 -24.30 -4.92 -28.07
C ALA A 264 -24.34 -5.08 -26.54
N ILE A 265 -24.15 -6.28 -26.00
CA ILE A 265 -24.07 -6.54 -24.54
C ILE A 265 -22.92 -5.73 -23.93
N ALA A 266 -21.75 -5.71 -24.56
CA ALA A 266 -20.61 -4.94 -24.09
C ALA A 266 -20.90 -3.43 -24.03
N ALA A 267 -21.63 -2.89 -25.01
CA ALA A 267 -22.02 -1.49 -25.01
C ALA A 267 -22.94 -1.14 -23.83
N GLU A 268 -23.90 -1.99 -23.53
CA GLU A 268 -24.80 -1.82 -22.39
C GLU A 268 -24.06 -1.91 -21.03
N LEU A 269 -23.16 -2.87 -20.87
CA LEU A 269 -22.33 -3.00 -19.67
C LEU A 269 -21.39 -1.79 -19.50
N ARG A 270 -20.78 -1.31 -20.58
CA ARG A 270 -19.93 -0.09 -20.55
C ARG A 270 -20.75 1.16 -20.21
N ALA A 271 -22.00 1.25 -20.67
CA ALA A 271 -22.90 2.34 -20.29
C ALA A 271 -23.23 2.37 -18.79
N ARG A 272 -23.09 1.22 -18.10
CA ARG A 272 -23.15 1.10 -16.63
C ARG A 272 -21.81 1.37 -15.93
N GLY A 273 -20.77 1.78 -16.66
CA GLY A 273 -19.44 2.10 -16.12
C GLY A 273 -18.51 0.90 -15.95
N MET A 274 -18.86 -0.29 -16.46
CA MET A 274 -18.02 -1.47 -16.36
C MET A 274 -16.92 -1.50 -17.43
N SER A 275 -15.73 -2.00 -17.07
CA SER A 275 -14.66 -2.30 -18.02
C SER A 275 -14.90 -3.66 -18.67
N VAL A 276 -15.17 -3.64 -19.98
CA VAL A 276 -15.58 -4.84 -20.72
C VAL A 276 -14.67 -5.09 -21.91
N LYS A 277 -14.23 -6.34 -22.05
CA LYS A 277 -13.47 -6.81 -23.20
C LYS A 277 -14.24 -7.87 -23.99
N VAL A 278 -14.41 -7.69 -25.27
CA VAL A 278 -14.85 -8.75 -26.21
C VAL A 278 -13.59 -9.38 -26.82
N ASP A 279 -13.40 -10.68 -26.61
CA ASP A 279 -12.26 -11.41 -27.16
C ASP A 279 -12.65 -12.17 -28.45
N ALA A 280 -12.68 -11.45 -29.54
CA ALA A 280 -12.99 -11.99 -30.85
C ALA A 280 -11.76 -12.57 -31.61
N ARG A 281 -10.63 -12.80 -30.94
CA ARG A 281 -9.46 -13.43 -31.59
C ARG A 281 -9.84 -14.79 -32.19
N ASP A 282 -9.53 -15.01 -33.44
CA ASP A 282 -9.85 -16.22 -34.21
C ASP A 282 -8.71 -17.25 -34.21
N ASN A 283 -7.49 -16.82 -33.90
CA ASN A 283 -6.29 -17.64 -33.88
C ASN A 283 -6.07 -18.40 -32.58
N VAL A 284 -6.97 -18.26 -31.57
CA VAL A 284 -6.93 -18.95 -30.30
C VAL A 284 -8.28 -19.59 -29.95
N ARG A 285 -8.23 -20.81 -29.42
CA ARG A 285 -9.44 -21.55 -29.02
C ARG A 285 -10.09 -20.93 -27.76
N SER A 286 -11.41 -21.10 -27.62
CA SER A 286 -12.15 -20.60 -26.44
C SER A 286 -11.60 -21.10 -25.11
N GLY A 287 -11.20 -22.36 -25.01
CA GLY A 287 -10.58 -22.91 -23.78
C GLY A 287 -9.29 -22.20 -23.38
N PHE A 288 -8.44 -21.78 -24.34
CA PHE A 288 -7.26 -20.99 -24.05
C PHE A 288 -7.65 -19.60 -23.53
N LYS A 289 -8.64 -18.94 -24.14
CA LYS A 289 -9.15 -17.65 -23.67
C LYS A 289 -9.68 -17.75 -22.24
N PHE A 290 -10.40 -18.82 -21.92
CA PHE A 290 -10.93 -19.06 -20.57
C PHE A 290 -9.80 -19.14 -19.55
N ALA A 291 -8.80 -19.98 -19.79
CA ALA A 291 -7.63 -20.12 -18.91
C ALA A 291 -6.83 -18.80 -18.78
N GLU A 292 -6.68 -18.06 -19.88
CA GLU A 292 -5.97 -16.77 -19.88
C GLU A 292 -6.67 -15.73 -18.98
N TYR A 293 -7.99 -15.63 -19.06
CA TYR A 293 -8.74 -14.65 -18.25
C TYR A 293 -8.93 -15.10 -16.80
N GLU A 294 -8.95 -16.39 -16.53
CA GLU A 294 -8.88 -16.92 -15.18
C GLU A 294 -7.54 -16.60 -14.53
N LEU A 295 -6.42 -16.84 -15.22
CA LEU A 295 -5.08 -16.49 -14.75
C LEU A 295 -4.94 -14.97 -14.48
N LYS A 296 -5.58 -14.13 -15.29
CA LYS A 296 -5.59 -12.67 -15.14
C LYS A 296 -6.55 -12.15 -14.07
N GLY A 297 -7.34 -13.01 -13.44
CA GLY A 297 -8.29 -12.65 -12.38
C GLY A 297 -9.46 -11.81 -12.87
N VAL A 298 -9.93 -12.01 -14.10
CA VAL A 298 -11.14 -11.34 -14.59
C VAL A 298 -12.36 -11.83 -13.80
N PRO A 299 -13.08 -10.96 -13.07
CA PRO A 299 -14.14 -11.38 -12.16
C PRO A 299 -15.29 -12.11 -12.83
N VAL A 300 -15.72 -11.66 -14.00
CA VAL A 300 -16.84 -12.26 -14.73
C VAL A 300 -16.45 -12.60 -16.17
N ARG A 301 -16.69 -13.83 -16.56
CA ARG A 301 -16.56 -14.31 -17.92
C ARG A 301 -17.91 -14.74 -18.43
N LEU A 302 -18.37 -14.20 -19.57
CA LEU A 302 -19.57 -14.62 -20.25
C LEU A 302 -19.20 -15.21 -21.61
N ALA A 303 -19.73 -16.39 -21.92
CA ALA A 303 -19.54 -17.04 -23.20
C ALA A 303 -20.88 -17.13 -23.94
N LEU A 304 -20.87 -16.87 -25.24
CA LEU A 304 -22.04 -16.94 -26.10
C LEU A 304 -21.75 -17.84 -27.30
N GLY A 305 -22.51 -18.89 -27.44
CA GLY A 305 -22.48 -19.82 -28.58
C GLY A 305 -23.77 -19.81 -29.39
N PRO A 306 -23.84 -20.57 -30.50
CA PRO A 306 -25.06 -20.64 -31.34
C PRO A 306 -26.29 -21.12 -30.58
N ARG A 307 -26.12 -22.11 -29.69
CA ARG A 307 -27.23 -22.63 -28.87
C ARG A 307 -27.76 -21.62 -27.87
N ASP A 308 -26.85 -20.84 -27.29
CA ASP A 308 -27.22 -19.79 -26.33
C ASP A 308 -27.97 -18.68 -27.05
N LEU A 309 -27.56 -18.35 -28.29
CA LEU A 309 -28.21 -17.37 -29.10
C LEU A 309 -29.66 -17.80 -29.47
N GLU A 310 -29.84 -19.07 -29.81
CA GLU A 310 -31.16 -19.65 -30.13
C GLU A 310 -32.07 -19.71 -28.88
N ASN A 311 -31.52 -20.03 -27.72
CA ASN A 311 -32.25 -20.16 -26.47
C ASN A 311 -32.44 -18.86 -25.70
N GLY A 312 -31.81 -17.75 -26.13
CA GLY A 312 -31.82 -16.48 -25.41
C GLY A 312 -31.06 -16.54 -24.07
N THR A 313 -30.02 -17.38 -24.01
CA THR A 313 -29.17 -17.59 -22.80
C THR A 313 -27.73 -17.15 -23.02
N ILE A 314 -26.92 -17.14 -21.97
CA ILE A 314 -25.47 -16.92 -22.00
C ILE A 314 -24.80 -17.76 -20.93
N GLU A 315 -23.63 -18.33 -21.20
CA GLU A 315 -22.91 -19.17 -20.24
C GLU A 315 -21.97 -18.37 -19.32
N GLN A 316 -22.11 -18.56 -18.04
CA GLN A 316 -21.22 -19.18 -17.01
C GLN A 316 -22.02 -20.10 -16.08
N GLU A 317 -23.15 -19.74 -15.68
CA GLU A 317 -24.35 -20.53 -15.39
C GLU A 317 -25.32 -20.14 -16.48
N VAL A 318 -25.98 -21.08 -17.15
CA VAL A 318 -26.92 -20.77 -18.24
C VAL A 318 -27.97 -19.81 -17.71
N VAL A 319 -27.82 -18.53 -18.01
CA VAL A 319 -28.73 -17.47 -17.54
C VAL A 319 -29.44 -16.81 -18.72
N PRO A 320 -30.67 -16.32 -18.54
CA PRO A 320 -31.38 -15.57 -19.59
C PRO A 320 -30.62 -14.31 -19.97
N GLN A 321 -30.67 -13.93 -21.25
CA GLN A 321 -30.14 -12.64 -21.70
C GLN A 321 -31.01 -11.47 -21.20
N GLU A 322 -32.31 -11.71 -20.93
CA GLU A 322 -33.17 -10.74 -20.29
C GLU A 322 -32.74 -10.48 -18.86
N GLY A 323 -32.56 -9.21 -18.51
CA GLY A 323 -32.04 -8.79 -17.18
C GLY A 323 -30.56 -9.05 -16.94
N LEU A 324 -29.79 -9.52 -17.94
CA LEU A 324 -28.38 -9.87 -17.81
C LEU A 324 -27.54 -8.73 -17.25
N ILE A 325 -27.76 -7.50 -17.72
CA ILE A 325 -26.97 -6.33 -17.31
C ILE A 325 -27.11 -6.04 -15.82
N ASP A 326 -28.35 -6.10 -15.30
CA ASP A 326 -28.62 -5.89 -13.87
C ASP A 326 -28.06 -7.05 -13.03
N ARG A 327 -28.15 -8.29 -13.54
CA ARG A 327 -27.56 -9.47 -12.85
C ARG A 327 -26.03 -9.38 -12.79
N VAL A 328 -25.37 -8.96 -13.87
CA VAL A 328 -23.90 -8.76 -13.86
C VAL A 328 -23.51 -7.65 -12.89
N ALA A 329 -24.27 -6.56 -12.83
CA ALA A 329 -24.01 -5.49 -11.86
C ALA A 329 -24.12 -5.99 -10.41
N ALA A 330 -25.20 -6.70 -10.08
CA ALA A 330 -25.38 -7.30 -8.76
C ALA A 330 -24.26 -8.32 -8.43
N LEU A 331 -23.84 -9.14 -9.41
CA LEU A 331 -22.76 -10.10 -9.24
C LEU A 331 -21.42 -9.42 -8.94
N MET A 332 -21.13 -8.25 -9.51
CA MET A 332 -19.92 -7.48 -9.15
C MET A 332 -19.90 -7.11 -7.67
N ASP A 333 -21.02 -6.64 -7.13
CA ASP A 333 -21.13 -6.29 -5.72
C ASP A 333 -21.01 -7.54 -4.82
N GLU A 334 -21.67 -8.65 -5.22
CA GLU A 334 -21.57 -9.95 -4.52
C GLU A 334 -20.11 -10.46 -4.48
N ILE A 335 -19.38 -10.37 -5.60
CA ILE A 335 -17.96 -10.79 -5.67
C ILE A 335 -17.10 -9.89 -4.79
N GLN A 336 -17.27 -8.56 -4.91
CA GLN A 336 -16.51 -7.59 -4.10
C GLN A 336 -16.67 -7.89 -2.61
N GLN A 337 -17.90 -8.05 -2.15
CA GLN A 337 -18.23 -8.32 -0.76
C GLN A 337 -17.76 -9.72 -0.34
N GLY A 338 -17.92 -10.74 -1.19
CA GLY A 338 -17.52 -12.11 -0.91
C GLY A 338 -16.01 -12.26 -0.72
N ILE A 339 -15.21 -11.56 -1.53
CA ILE A 339 -13.74 -11.51 -1.39
C ILE A 339 -13.37 -10.87 -0.04
N PHE A 340 -14.00 -9.75 0.31
CA PHE A 340 -13.77 -9.06 1.59
C PHE A 340 -14.14 -9.95 2.79
N ASP A 341 -15.33 -10.55 2.76
CA ASP A 341 -15.81 -11.37 3.88
C ASP A 341 -14.96 -12.63 4.09
N LYS A 342 -14.48 -13.26 3.01
CA LYS A 342 -13.52 -14.37 3.08
C LYS A 342 -12.22 -13.95 3.75
N ALA A 343 -11.64 -12.84 3.30
CA ALA A 343 -10.38 -12.33 3.86
C ALA A 343 -10.54 -11.87 5.31
N ARG A 344 -11.68 -11.24 5.65
CA ARG A 344 -11.99 -10.81 7.01
C ARG A 344 -12.15 -12.01 7.94
N SER A 345 -12.90 -13.02 7.54
CA SER A 345 -13.09 -14.25 8.33
C SER A 345 -11.76 -14.97 8.56
N PHE A 346 -10.88 -15.00 7.55
CA PHE A 346 -9.53 -15.53 7.70
C PHE A 346 -8.73 -14.72 8.72
N ARG A 347 -8.61 -13.40 8.55
CA ARG A 347 -7.89 -12.53 9.48
C ARG A 347 -8.39 -12.70 10.92
N ASP A 348 -9.70 -12.65 11.13
CA ASP A 348 -10.29 -12.70 12.46
C ASP A 348 -10.05 -14.09 13.12
N SER A 349 -10.08 -15.16 12.35
CA SER A 349 -9.72 -16.51 12.83
C SER A 349 -8.24 -16.64 13.22
N MET A 350 -7.40 -15.78 12.68
CA MET A 350 -5.94 -15.77 12.89
C MET A 350 -5.49 -14.75 13.96
N ILE A 351 -6.42 -14.06 14.64
CA ILE A 351 -6.13 -13.27 15.83
C ILE A 351 -6.28 -14.18 17.04
N THR A 352 -5.18 -14.39 17.77
CA THR A 352 -5.16 -15.32 18.91
C THR A 352 -4.73 -14.59 20.18
N PRO A 353 -5.62 -14.40 21.17
CA PRO A 353 -5.23 -13.90 22.48
C PRO A 353 -4.45 -14.97 23.26
N VAL A 354 -3.39 -14.55 23.94
CA VAL A 354 -2.54 -15.43 24.76
C VAL A 354 -2.10 -14.71 26.02
N ASP A 355 -1.91 -15.49 27.13
CA ASP A 355 -1.57 -14.99 28.44
C ASP A 355 -0.24 -15.55 28.99
N THR A 356 0.34 -16.55 28.30
CA THR A 356 1.61 -17.16 28.69
C THR A 356 2.66 -17.05 27.60
N TRP A 357 3.93 -16.94 27.98
CA TRP A 357 5.04 -16.92 27.03
C TRP A 357 5.11 -18.19 26.19
N GLU A 358 4.79 -19.32 26.79
CA GLU A 358 4.80 -20.61 26.11
C GLU A 358 3.73 -20.67 25.01
N ASP A 359 2.51 -20.22 25.28
CA ASP A 359 1.44 -20.11 24.29
C ASP A 359 1.76 -19.09 23.20
N PHE A 360 2.41 -17.97 23.57
CA PHE A 360 2.85 -16.95 22.63
C PHE A 360 3.81 -17.53 21.58
N VAL A 361 4.87 -18.19 22.04
CA VAL A 361 5.86 -18.81 21.13
C VAL A 361 5.22 -19.93 20.31
N ARG A 362 4.47 -20.81 20.97
CA ARG A 362 3.77 -21.92 20.28
C ARG A 362 2.82 -21.40 19.18
N THR A 363 2.04 -20.37 19.45
CA THR A 363 1.14 -19.78 18.46
C THR A 363 1.89 -19.22 17.26
N LEU A 364 2.97 -18.48 17.50
CA LEU A 364 3.81 -17.94 16.42
C LEU A 364 4.46 -19.03 15.56
N ASP A 365 4.81 -20.19 16.15
CA ASP A 365 5.50 -21.29 15.46
C ASP A 365 4.54 -22.22 14.71
N THR A 366 3.31 -22.37 15.18
CA THR A 366 2.38 -23.37 14.63
C THR A 366 1.29 -22.73 13.77
N LYS A 367 0.63 -21.69 14.27
CA LYS A 367 -0.52 -21.04 13.62
C LYS A 367 -0.11 -19.79 12.85
N GLY A 368 0.81 -19.00 13.40
CA GLY A 368 1.10 -17.66 12.92
C GLY A 368 -0.06 -16.69 13.20
N GLY A 369 -0.23 -15.69 12.33
CA GLY A 369 -1.26 -14.67 12.48
C GLY A 369 -0.88 -13.57 13.44
N PHE A 370 -1.89 -12.85 13.93
CA PHE A 370 -1.72 -11.85 14.97
C PHE A 370 -1.87 -12.50 16.35
N VAL A 371 -0.87 -12.36 17.18
CA VAL A 371 -0.92 -12.78 18.58
C VAL A 371 -1.22 -11.56 19.45
N ALA A 372 -2.40 -11.56 20.08
CA ALA A 372 -2.84 -10.48 20.96
C ALA A 372 -2.33 -10.77 22.37
N ALA A 373 -1.37 -10.01 22.85
CA ALA A 373 -0.72 -10.21 24.13
C ALA A 373 -0.43 -8.90 24.85
N HIS A 374 -0.37 -8.95 26.18
CA HIS A 374 -0.02 -7.82 27.01
C HIS A 374 1.46 -7.45 26.89
N TRP A 375 1.74 -6.15 26.85
CA TRP A 375 3.07 -5.55 26.76
C TRP A 375 3.20 -4.41 27.76
N ASP A 376 4.33 -4.30 28.46
CA ASP A 376 4.58 -3.33 29.52
C ASP A 376 4.92 -1.91 29.04
N GLY A 377 4.88 -1.66 27.72
CA GLY A 377 5.17 -0.34 27.14
C GLY A 377 6.65 -0.02 26.98
N THR A 378 7.58 -0.92 27.35
CA THR A 378 9.02 -0.65 27.33
C THR A 378 9.69 -1.15 26.04
N VAL A 379 10.67 -0.37 25.55
CA VAL A 379 11.46 -0.73 24.36
C VAL A 379 12.32 -1.97 24.62
N GLU A 380 12.85 -2.09 25.83
CA GLU A 380 13.68 -3.22 26.23
C GLU A 380 12.94 -4.56 26.08
N THR A 381 11.70 -4.61 26.53
CA THR A 381 10.84 -5.79 26.42
C THR A 381 10.48 -6.09 24.97
N GLU A 382 10.16 -5.06 24.19
CA GLU A 382 9.86 -5.20 22.77
C GLU A 382 11.05 -5.79 21.99
N VAL A 383 12.26 -5.28 22.23
CA VAL A 383 13.49 -5.78 21.61
C VAL A 383 13.75 -7.23 22.00
N ALA A 384 13.61 -7.57 23.28
CA ALA A 384 13.81 -8.93 23.77
C ALA A 384 12.84 -9.93 23.13
N ILE A 385 11.56 -9.57 22.99
CA ILE A 385 10.55 -10.39 22.30
C ILE A 385 10.95 -10.60 20.83
N LYS A 386 11.34 -9.53 20.13
CA LYS A 386 11.76 -9.58 18.72
C LYS A 386 12.99 -10.48 18.52
N GLU A 387 13.98 -10.37 19.39
CA GLU A 387 15.18 -11.21 19.33
C GLU A 387 14.84 -12.69 19.53
N ALA A 388 14.01 -12.99 20.52
CA ALA A 388 13.63 -14.37 20.86
C ALA A 388 12.73 -15.05 19.81
N THR A 389 11.84 -14.31 19.14
CA THR A 389 10.76 -14.92 18.35
C THR A 389 10.69 -14.45 16.89
N LYS A 390 11.41 -13.39 16.53
CA LYS A 390 11.31 -12.66 15.26
C LYS A 390 9.96 -12.00 15.04
N ALA A 391 9.06 -11.99 16.01
CA ALA A 391 7.81 -11.23 15.98
C ALA A 391 8.06 -9.79 16.47
N THR A 392 7.36 -8.85 15.85
CA THR A 392 7.37 -7.44 16.25
C THR A 392 5.97 -7.01 16.67
N ILE A 393 5.87 -5.94 17.45
CA ILE A 393 4.59 -5.26 17.67
C ILE A 393 4.15 -4.64 16.35
N ARG A 394 3.08 -5.18 15.76
CA ARG A 394 2.54 -4.64 14.49
C ARG A 394 1.80 -3.34 14.72
N CYS A 395 0.92 -3.34 15.70
CA CYS A 395 0.25 -2.13 16.15
C CYS A 395 -0.34 -2.28 17.55
N ILE A 396 -0.62 -1.15 18.16
CA ILE A 396 -1.52 -0.97 19.30
C ILE A 396 -2.87 -0.58 18.68
N PRO A 397 -3.87 -1.49 18.59
CA PRO A 397 -5.12 -1.21 17.90
C PRO A 397 -5.83 0.01 18.46
N LEU A 398 -6.48 0.82 17.60
CA LEU A 398 -7.25 1.99 18.04
C LEU A 398 -8.48 1.62 18.88
N ASP A 399 -9.02 0.43 18.64
CA ASP A 399 -10.17 -0.15 19.34
C ASP A 399 -9.77 -1.13 20.45
N ALA A 400 -8.48 -1.12 20.86
CA ALA A 400 -8.02 -1.94 21.96
C ALA A 400 -8.79 -1.64 23.24
N VAL A 401 -9.34 -2.68 23.83
CA VAL A 401 -10.08 -2.59 25.11
C VAL A 401 -9.09 -2.36 26.24
N ASP A 402 -9.45 -1.51 27.21
CA ASP A 402 -8.71 -1.40 28.46
C ASP A 402 -8.91 -2.69 29.26
N GLU A 403 -7.84 -3.45 29.42
CA GLU A 403 -7.81 -4.76 30.08
C GLU A 403 -6.56 -4.82 30.94
N GLU A 404 -6.72 -5.03 32.25
CA GLU A 404 -5.58 -5.25 33.13
C GLU A 404 -4.98 -6.64 32.90
N GLY A 405 -3.67 -6.69 32.79
CA GLY A 405 -2.93 -7.94 32.61
C GLY A 405 -1.45 -7.79 32.90
N ALA A 406 -0.70 -8.86 32.65
CA ALA A 406 0.74 -8.88 32.81
C ALA A 406 1.43 -9.03 31.45
N CYS A 407 2.47 -8.24 31.24
CA CYS A 407 3.32 -8.34 30.05
C CYS A 407 3.77 -9.78 29.82
N ILE A 408 3.55 -10.26 28.62
CA ILE A 408 3.79 -11.65 28.21
C ILE A 408 5.26 -12.09 28.43
N TYR A 409 6.22 -11.18 28.44
CA TYR A 409 7.64 -11.46 28.60
C TYR A 409 8.15 -11.06 29.99
N SER A 410 7.91 -9.82 30.44
CA SER A 410 8.48 -9.30 31.68
C SER A 410 7.64 -9.56 32.94
N GLY A 411 6.36 -9.93 32.78
CA GLY A 411 5.41 -10.09 33.88
C GLY A 411 4.98 -8.78 34.54
N LYS A 412 5.46 -7.63 34.08
CA LYS A 412 5.07 -6.30 34.60
C LYS A 412 3.61 -5.96 34.22
N PRO A 413 2.94 -5.07 34.99
CA PRO A 413 1.59 -4.65 34.67
C PRO A 413 1.44 -4.07 33.26
N SER A 414 0.30 -4.33 32.64
CA SER A 414 -0.11 -3.81 31.35
C SER A 414 -1.61 -3.54 31.34
N HIS A 415 -2.06 -2.54 30.61
CA HIS A 415 -3.45 -2.13 30.56
C HIS A 415 -4.17 -2.47 29.25
N ARG A 416 -3.47 -3.10 28.31
CA ARG A 416 -4.05 -3.51 27.01
C ARG A 416 -3.22 -4.55 26.31
N ARG A 417 -3.86 -5.29 25.43
CA ARG A 417 -3.16 -6.15 24.48
C ARG A 417 -2.71 -5.36 23.27
N VAL A 418 -1.56 -5.75 22.73
CA VAL A 418 -1.05 -5.27 21.44
C VAL A 418 -0.95 -6.45 20.48
N LEU A 419 -0.87 -6.20 19.18
CA LEU A 419 -0.79 -7.25 18.17
C LEU A 419 0.67 -7.49 17.79
N PHE A 420 1.14 -8.70 18.05
CA PHE A 420 2.43 -9.21 17.59
C PHE A 420 2.23 -10.09 16.37
N ALA A 421 3.17 -10.05 15.42
CA ALA A 421 3.26 -11.01 14.34
C ALA A 421 4.66 -11.04 13.74
N ARG A 422 4.98 -12.16 13.07
CA ARG A 422 6.09 -12.18 12.10
C ARG A 422 5.63 -11.45 10.83
N SER A 423 6.54 -10.77 10.16
CA SER A 423 6.23 -9.94 8.99
C SER A 423 7.24 -10.14 7.86
N TYR A 424 6.93 -9.61 6.69
CA TYR A 424 7.80 -9.60 5.51
C TYR A 424 8.91 -8.58 5.62
#